data_4c81fc272b6670189c42efee9372e3aa
#
_entry.id   4c81fc272b6670189c42efee9372e3aa
#
_cell.length_a   1.000
_cell.length_b   1.000
_cell.length_c   1.000
_cell.angle_alpha   90.00
_cell.angle_beta   90.00
_cell.angle_gamma   90.00
#
_symmetry.space_group_name_H-M   'P 1'
#
loop_
_entity.id
_entity.type
_entity.pdbx_description
1 polymer ?
#
loop_
_entity_poly.entity_id
_entity_poly.type
_entity_poly.pdbx_seq_one_letter_code
_entity_poly.pdbx_strand_id
1 'polypeptide(L)'
;MGNPFKFGTIVDGQYFTDRTKELQYVEQILQSENHLVLISPRRFGKSSLVNKALEQTTRKHIVINMQSVTSVQNFASRLMSALFRLNPGEKMKHLMTHFRVVPTVSTNPMTGSVDVSFNPSMNSDVILEDAMELLQKVSMEKNRLIVVLDEFQEIDGIKGFDKQLRSIMQTQQHINYVFLGSQESMMESIFEKKKSPFYHFGQLMRLAKIPYEDFKQYVAERLNEELAEEILAFTNCHPYYTQQIAAQVWDLVNYEHEETDLIPKATERLVTLHDLDFERLWLNFNKSDRRVLQELSKSVGNNPLSDRSFPTSTTFSILKKLMRQGYVIKTDRYEIEDPFFKRWVMERG
;
A
#
# COMPACT_ATOMS: atom_id res chain seq x y z
N MET A 1 9.90 -24.78 16.11
CA MET A 1 8.81 -23.81 15.79
C MET A 1 9.16 -23.11 14.49
N GLY A 2 8.17 -22.76 13.64
CA GLY A 2 8.45 -21.96 12.45
C GLY A 2 8.77 -20.51 12.79
N ASN A 3 9.47 -19.80 11.90
CA ASN A 3 9.81 -18.39 12.07
C ASN A 3 8.55 -17.53 12.29
N PRO A 4 8.44 -16.80 13.40
CA PRO A 4 7.24 -16.03 13.76
C PRO A 4 7.16 -14.67 13.06
N PHE A 5 8.16 -14.27 12.29
CA PHE A 5 8.21 -13.01 11.57
C PHE A 5 7.84 -13.22 10.10
N LYS A 6 6.99 -12.34 9.56
CA LYS A 6 6.46 -12.45 8.20
C LYS A 6 6.55 -11.11 7.48
N PHE A 7 7.10 -11.10 6.28
CA PHE A 7 7.25 -9.92 5.43
C PHE A 7 7.03 -10.26 3.96
N GLY A 8 6.84 -9.27 3.11
CA GLY A 8 6.66 -9.45 1.65
C GLY A 8 5.28 -9.93 1.21
N THR A 9 4.38 -10.21 2.15
CA THR A 9 2.99 -10.63 1.89
C THR A 9 2.03 -9.85 2.80
N ILE A 10 0.72 -10.01 2.56
CA ILE A 10 -0.29 -9.54 3.51
C ILE A 10 -0.11 -10.31 4.82
N VAL A 11 -0.03 -9.57 5.92
CA VAL A 11 0.19 -10.12 7.26
C VAL A 11 -1.16 -10.25 7.95
N ASP A 12 -1.43 -11.41 8.52
CA ASP A 12 -2.68 -11.79 9.18
C ASP A 12 -2.44 -12.55 10.50
N GLY A 13 -3.48 -12.80 11.25
CA GLY A 13 -3.47 -13.61 12.46
C GLY A 13 -2.41 -13.18 13.47
N GLN A 14 -1.60 -14.13 13.93
CA GLN A 14 -0.53 -13.91 14.92
C GLN A 14 0.65 -13.10 14.42
N TYR A 15 0.75 -12.89 13.11
CA TYR A 15 1.79 -12.08 12.47
C TYR A 15 1.41 -10.61 12.36
N PHE A 16 0.13 -10.27 12.59
CA PHE A 16 -0.35 -8.89 12.58
C PHE A 16 0.12 -8.20 13.87
N THR A 17 0.94 -7.18 13.69
CA THR A 17 1.48 -6.38 14.80
C THR A 17 0.46 -5.36 15.25
N ASP A 18 0.49 -5.01 16.52
CA ASP A 18 -0.43 -4.09 17.17
C ASP A 18 -0.62 -2.78 16.37
N ARG A 19 -1.83 -2.55 15.94
CA ARG A 19 -2.36 -1.33 15.36
C ARG A 19 -3.80 -1.16 15.82
N THR A 20 -4.02 -1.41 17.11
CA THR A 20 -5.36 -1.50 17.70
C THR A 20 -6.18 -0.24 17.45
N LYS A 21 -5.57 0.93 17.60
CA LYS A 21 -6.25 2.22 17.40
C LYS A 21 -6.59 2.46 15.94
N GLU A 22 -5.64 2.19 15.05
CA GLU A 22 -5.83 2.32 13.61
C GLU A 22 -6.88 1.32 13.09
N LEU A 23 -6.85 0.10 13.60
CA LEU A 23 -7.82 -0.93 13.25
C LEU A 23 -9.24 -0.52 13.67
N GLN A 24 -9.41 -0.10 14.93
CA GLN A 24 -10.69 0.40 15.44
C GLN A 24 -11.23 1.58 14.62
N TYR A 25 -10.35 2.51 14.23
CA TYR A 25 -10.75 3.64 13.40
C TYR A 25 -11.22 3.21 12.01
N VAL A 26 -10.49 2.29 11.36
CA VAL A 26 -10.89 1.73 10.07
C VAL A 26 -12.23 1.01 10.19
N GLU A 27 -12.42 0.18 11.21
CA GLU A 27 -13.68 -0.53 11.47
C GLU A 27 -14.87 0.44 11.67
N GLN A 28 -14.68 1.52 12.44
CA GLN A 28 -15.71 2.54 12.62
C GLN A 28 -16.12 3.18 11.29
N ILE A 29 -15.15 3.51 10.42
CA ILE A 29 -15.46 4.08 9.11
C ILE A 29 -16.17 3.03 8.24
N LEU A 30 -15.72 1.79 8.23
CA LEU A 30 -16.38 0.72 7.47
C LEU A 30 -17.81 0.45 7.93
N GLN A 31 -18.15 0.70 9.19
CA GLN A 31 -19.52 0.59 9.72
C GLN A 31 -20.38 1.82 9.41
N SER A 32 -19.76 2.95 9.12
CA SER A 32 -20.45 4.21 8.78
C SER A 32 -20.86 4.28 7.31
N GLU A 33 -21.35 5.45 6.88
CA GLU A 33 -21.61 5.76 5.47
C GLU A 33 -20.42 6.48 4.78
N ASN A 34 -19.37 6.77 5.54
CA ASN A 34 -18.24 7.52 5.06
C ASN A 34 -17.27 6.65 4.25
N HIS A 35 -16.52 7.28 3.36
CA HIS A 35 -15.42 6.65 2.65
C HIS A 35 -14.12 6.83 3.44
N LEU A 36 -13.17 5.92 3.23
CA LEU A 36 -11.83 5.97 3.82
C LEU A 36 -10.79 6.29 2.74
N VAL A 37 -9.88 7.19 3.04
CA VAL A 37 -8.66 7.43 2.26
C VAL A 37 -7.47 7.14 3.16
N LEU A 38 -6.76 6.05 2.88
CA LEU A 38 -5.61 5.60 3.67
C LEU A 38 -4.31 5.81 2.88
N ILE A 39 -3.47 6.69 3.39
CA ILE A 39 -2.20 7.09 2.76
C ILE A 39 -1.04 6.69 3.67
N SER A 40 -0.02 6.08 3.10
CA SER A 40 1.28 5.90 3.75
C SER A 40 2.34 5.50 2.73
N PRO A 41 3.62 5.60 3.05
CA PRO A 41 4.67 5.01 2.22
C PRO A 41 4.42 3.52 1.93
N ARG A 42 5.15 2.98 0.96
CA ARG A 42 5.12 1.54 0.66
C ARG A 42 5.53 0.73 1.90
N ARG A 43 5.04 -0.50 2.00
CA ARG A 43 5.44 -1.48 3.04
C ARG A 43 5.10 -1.08 4.48
N PHE A 44 4.23 -0.08 4.69
CA PHE A 44 3.74 0.34 6.02
C PHE A 44 2.57 -0.50 6.55
N GLY A 45 2.09 -1.48 5.77
CA GLY A 45 1.04 -2.40 6.20
C GLY A 45 -0.40 -1.93 5.93
N LYS A 46 -0.63 -0.97 5.00
CA LYS A 46 -1.99 -0.51 4.61
C LYS A 46 -2.93 -1.66 4.26
N SER A 47 -2.52 -2.49 3.32
CA SER A 47 -3.36 -3.60 2.83
C SER A 47 -3.61 -4.64 3.92
N SER A 48 -2.61 -4.90 4.81
CA SER A 48 -2.79 -5.79 5.96
C SER A 48 -3.79 -5.23 6.97
N LEU A 49 -3.73 -3.92 7.27
CA LEU A 49 -4.65 -3.24 8.18
C LEU A 49 -6.09 -3.30 7.65
N VAL A 50 -6.30 -2.95 6.38
CA VAL A 50 -7.63 -2.98 5.77
C VAL A 50 -8.15 -4.40 5.66
N ASN A 51 -7.29 -5.37 5.27
CA ASN A 51 -7.69 -6.77 5.22
C ASN A 51 -8.14 -7.28 6.59
N LYS A 52 -7.41 -6.94 7.65
CA LYS A 52 -7.79 -7.27 9.04
C LYS A 52 -9.14 -6.69 9.44
N ALA A 53 -9.41 -5.42 9.09
CA ALA A 53 -10.72 -4.81 9.33
C ALA A 53 -11.84 -5.47 8.51
N LEU A 54 -11.55 -5.90 7.28
CA LEU A 54 -12.51 -6.61 6.43
C LEU A 54 -12.84 -8.01 6.97
N GLU A 55 -11.90 -8.71 7.60
CA GLU A 55 -12.14 -10.00 8.25
C GLU A 55 -13.11 -9.88 9.44
N GLN A 56 -13.13 -8.73 10.11
CA GLN A 56 -13.99 -8.49 11.28
C GLN A 56 -15.39 -8.00 10.91
N THR A 57 -15.65 -7.70 9.64
CA THR A 57 -17.00 -7.31 9.18
C THR A 57 -17.71 -8.46 8.48
N THR A 58 -19.02 -8.55 8.68
CA THR A 58 -19.89 -9.46 7.92
C THR A 58 -20.27 -8.94 6.53
N ARG A 59 -19.85 -7.72 6.21
CA ARG A 59 -20.20 -7.04 4.95
C ARG A 59 -19.41 -7.63 3.79
N LYS A 60 -20.10 -7.79 2.67
CA LYS A 60 -19.44 -8.17 1.41
C LYS A 60 -18.49 -7.07 0.96
N HIS A 61 -17.34 -7.47 0.43
CA HIS A 61 -16.33 -6.54 -0.07
C HIS A 61 -15.70 -7.04 -1.37
N ILE A 62 -15.22 -6.11 -2.16
CA ILE A 62 -14.38 -6.35 -3.33
C ILE A 62 -13.11 -5.52 -3.24
N VAL A 63 -12.02 -6.06 -3.76
CA VAL A 63 -10.71 -5.39 -3.81
C VAL A 63 -10.25 -5.33 -5.26
N ILE A 64 -9.92 -4.14 -5.73
CA ILE A 64 -9.36 -3.89 -7.06
C ILE A 64 -8.01 -3.20 -6.89
N ASN A 65 -6.96 -3.83 -7.40
CA ASN A 65 -5.65 -3.21 -7.48
C ASN A 65 -5.58 -2.33 -8.74
N MET A 66 -5.51 -1.02 -8.54
CA MET A 66 -5.49 -0.02 -9.61
C MET A 66 -4.20 -0.04 -10.42
N GLN A 67 -3.09 -0.53 -9.84
CA GLN A 67 -1.82 -0.70 -10.56
C GLN A 67 -1.95 -1.62 -11.79
N SER A 68 -2.88 -2.56 -11.75
CA SER A 68 -3.14 -3.48 -12.86
C SER A 68 -4.22 -2.99 -13.82
N VAL A 69 -4.79 -1.81 -13.60
CA VAL A 69 -5.83 -1.20 -14.45
C VAL A 69 -5.17 -0.37 -15.54
N THR A 70 -5.41 -0.74 -16.79
CA THR A 70 -4.78 -0.10 -17.96
C THR A 70 -5.72 0.82 -18.75
N SER A 71 -7.03 0.73 -18.51
CA SER A 71 -8.06 1.53 -19.17
C SER A 71 -9.37 1.53 -18.39
N VAL A 72 -10.28 2.44 -18.72
CA VAL A 72 -11.65 2.48 -18.16
C VAL A 72 -12.38 1.16 -18.39
N GLN A 73 -12.28 0.58 -19.58
CA GLN A 73 -12.88 -0.73 -19.89
C GLN A 73 -12.28 -1.84 -19.04
N ASN A 74 -10.95 -1.84 -18.83
CA ASN A 74 -10.29 -2.83 -17.98
C ASN A 74 -10.73 -2.72 -16.52
N PHE A 75 -10.89 -1.50 -16.01
CA PHE A 75 -11.48 -1.28 -14.67
C PHE A 75 -12.89 -1.87 -14.57
N ALA A 76 -13.77 -1.55 -15.51
CA ALA A 76 -15.13 -2.05 -15.54
C ALA A 76 -15.19 -3.59 -15.62
N SER A 77 -14.34 -4.19 -16.43
CA SER A 77 -14.20 -5.65 -16.52
C SER A 77 -13.81 -6.29 -15.17
N ARG A 78 -12.83 -5.73 -14.49
CA ARG A 78 -12.39 -6.20 -13.16
C ARG A 78 -13.48 -6.03 -12.10
N LEU A 79 -14.16 -4.90 -12.11
CA LEU A 79 -15.28 -4.62 -11.20
C LEU A 79 -16.39 -5.65 -11.40
N MET A 80 -16.82 -5.88 -12.63
CA MET A 80 -17.84 -6.88 -12.94
C MET A 80 -17.40 -8.29 -12.56
N SER A 81 -16.17 -8.69 -12.89
CA SER A 81 -15.64 -10.01 -12.51
C SER A 81 -15.64 -10.20 -10.98
N ALA A 82 -15.31 -9.15 -10.22
CA ALA A 82 -15.37 -9.18 -8.76
C ALA A 82 -16.81 -9.30 -8.23
N LEU A 83 -17.76 -8.57 -8.82
CA LEU A 83 -19.18 -8.65 -8.47
C LEU A 83 -19.78 -10.04 -8.76
N PHE A 84 -19.39 -10.66 -9.88
CA PHE A 84 -19.77 -12.02 -10.19
C PHE A 84 -19.28 -13.04 -9.16
N ARG A 85 -18.05 -12.90 -8.71
CA ARG A 85 -17.50 -13.77 -7.65
C ARG A 85 -18.24 -13.63 -6.34
N LEU A 86 -18.69 -12.43 -5.98
CA LEU A 86 -19.47 -12.19 -4.76
C LEU A 86 -20.89 -12.73 -4.83
N ASN A 87 -21.49 -12.79 -6.01
CA ASN A 87 -22.88 -13.15 -6.23
C ASN A 87 -22.99 -14.06 -7.46
N PRO A 88 -22.48 -15.30 -7.38
CA PRO A 88 -22.59 -16.24 -8.49
C PRO A 88 -24.05 -16.67 -8.68
N GLY A 89 -24.50 -16.74 -9.93
CA GLY A 89 -25.81 -17.34 -10.26
C GLY A 89 -26.65 -16.52 -11.24
N GLU A 90 -27.88 -17.04 -11.50
CA GLU A 90 -28.82 -16.52 -12.49
C GLU A 90 -29.24 -15.06 -12.25
N LYS A 91 -29.34 -14.63 -10.99
CA LYS A 91 -29.69 -13.25 -10.65
C LYS A 91 -28.71 -12.25 -11.24
N MET A 92 -27.41 -12.56 -11.20
CA MET A 92 -26.39 -11.69 -11.77
C MET A 92 -26.48 -11.65 -13.30
N LYS A 93 -26.70 -12.82 -13.94
CA LYS A 93 -26.92 -12.89 -15.39
C LYS A 93 -28.15 -12.06 -15.79
N HIS A 94 -29.23 -12.13 -15.04
CA HIS A 94 -30.45 -11.35 -15.31
C HIS A 94 -30.20 -9.84 -15.19
N LEU A 95 -29.41 -9.37 -14.20
CA LEU A 95 -29.07 -7.95 -14.08
C LEU A 95 -28.29 -7.44 -15.30
N MET A 96 -27.50 -8.29 -15.96
CA MET A 96 -26.74 -7.93 -17.14
C MET A 96 -27.57 -7.86 -18.43
N THR A 97 -28.76 -8.45 -18.49
CA THR A 97 -29.62 -8.33 -19.67
C THR A 97 -30.08 -6.90 -19.93
N HIS A 98 -29.94 -6.02 -18.94
CA HIS A 98 -30.29 -4.60 -19.04
C HIS A 98 -29.11 -3.71 -19.43
N PHE A 99 -27.94 -4.29 -19.69
CA PHE A 99 -26.77 -3.53 -20.10
C PHE A 99 -26.91 -3.02 -21.54
N ARG A 100 -26.51 -1.78 -21.74
CA ARG A 100 -26.44 -1.14 -23.07
C ARG A 100 -25.32 -1.76 -23.92
N VAL A 101 -24.28 -2.26 -23.24
CA VAL A 101 -23.15 -2.95 -23.85
C VAL A 101 -23.02 -4.34 -23.27
N VAL A 102 -23.34 -5.36 -24.07
CA VAL A 102 -23.30 -6.76 -23.63
C VAL A 102 -21.86 -7.24 -23.49
N PRO A 103 -21.41 -7.63 -22.28
CA PRO A 103 -20.09 -8.20 -22.09
C PRO A 103 -20.00 -9.65 -22.52
N THR A 104 -18.83 -10.12 -22.85
CA THR A 104 -18.51 -11.54 -22.93
C THR A 104 -18.12 -12.04 -21.54
N VAL A 105 -18.85 -13.03 -21.06
CA VAL A 105 -18.57 -13.67 -19.75
C VAL A 105 -18.05 -15.08 -20.02
N SER A 106 -16.83 -15.34 -19.56
CA SER A 106 -16.20 -16.65 -19.60
C SER A 106 -15.93 -17.18 -18.20
N THR A 107 -16.05 -18.46 -18.02
CA THR A 107 -15.72 -19.13 -16.74
C THR A 107 -14.53 -20.04 -16.99
N ASN A 108 -13.46 -19.85 -16.23
CA ASN A 108 -12.34 -20.77 -16.26
C ASN A 108 -12.75 -22.09 -15.57
N PRO A 109 -12.80 -23.21 -16.31
CA PRO A 109 -13.27 -24.48 -15.77
C PRO A 109 -12.34 -25.07 -14.68
N MET A 110 -11.08 -24.66 -14.64
CA MET A 110 -10.10 -25.15 -13.66
C MET A 110 -10.15 -24.39 -12.34
N THR A 111 -10.38 -23.08 -12.40
CA THR A 111 -10.33 -22.21 -11.20
C THR A 111 -11.72 -21.76 -10.75
N GLY A 112 -12.74 -21.96 -11.57
CA GLY A 112 -14.09 -21.41 -11.34
C GLY A 112 -14.14 -19.87 -11.43
N SER A 113 -13.04 -19.21 -11.83
CA SER A 113 -13.00 -17.76 -11.96
C SER A 113 -13.86 -17.30 -13.13
N VAL A 114 -14.59 -16.22 -12.91
CA VAL A 114 -15.40 -15.56 -13.95
C VAL A 114 -14.63 -14.36 -14.47
N ASP A 115 -14.37 -14.36 -15.77
CA ASP A 115 -13.75 -13.26 -16.48
C ASP A 115 -14.79 -12.56 -17.35
N VAL A 116 -14.83 -11.24 -17.24
CA VAL A 116 -15.72 -10.37 -18.02
C VAL A 116 -14.86 -9.55 -18.97
N SER A 117 -15.21 -9.52 -20.23
CA SER A 117 -14.53 -8.74 -21.24
C SER A 117 -15.50 -8.01 -22.17
N PHE A 118 -15.03 -6.94 -22.80
CA PHE A 118 -15.78 -6.13 -23.74
C PHE A 118 -15.03 -6.04 -25.06
N ASN A 119 -15.77 -5.85 -26.14
CA ASN A 119 -15.14 -5.54 -27.42
C ASN A 119 -14.46 -4.17 -27.35
N PRO A 120 -13.18 -4.05 -27.74
CA PRO A 120 -12.41 -2.81 -27.66
C PRO A 120 -13.00 -1.61 -28.42
N SER A 121 -13.85 -1.84 -29.41
CA SER A 121 -14.50 -0.78 -30.21
C SER A 121 -15.71 -0.14 -29.50
N MET A 122 -16.13 -0.66 -28.35
CA MET A 122 -17.30 -0.14 -27.63
C MET A 122 -16.95 1.10 -26.81
N ASN A 123 -18.00 1.93 -26.55
CA ASN A 123 -17.84 3.16 -25.78
C ASN A 123 -17.51 2.83 -24.31
N SER A 124 -16.32 3.25 -23.88
CA SER A 124 -15.81 3.01 -22.53
C SER A 124 -16.65 3.69 -21.43
N ASP A 125 -17.27 4.83 -21.73
CA ASP A 125 -18.07 5.58 -20.75
C ASP A 125 -19.36 4.80 -20.44
N VAL A 126 -20.01 4.25 -21.47
CA VAL A 126 -21.22 3.43 -21.32
C VAL A 126 -20.91 2.16 -20.53
N ILE A 127 -19.76 1.53 -20.82
CA ILE A 127 -19.31 0.33 -20.11
C ILE A 127 -19.06 0.62 -18.62
N LEU A 128 -18.45 1.76 -18.32
CA LEU A 128 -18.21 2.19 -16.94
C LEU A 128 -19.53 2.45 -16.21
N GLU A 129 -20.45 3.17 -16.84
CA GLU A 129 -21.76 3.44 -16.27
C GLU A 129 -22.52 2.14 -15.96
N ASP A 130 -22.56 1.20 -16.90
CA ASP A 130 -23.24 -0.10 -16.73
C ASP A 130 -22.60 -0.91 -15.59
N ALA A 131 -21.28 -0.91 -15.48
CA ALA A 131 -20.55 -1.59 -14.39
C ALA A 131 -20.86 -0.97 -13.01
N MET A 132 -20.86 0.35 -12.95
CA MET A 132 -21.12 1.09 -11.71
C MET A 132 -22.62 1.02 -11.32
N GLU A 133 -23.52 0.95 -12.29
CA GLU A 133 -24.94 0.70 -12.05
C GLU A 133 -25.17 -0.71 -11.51
N LEU A 134 -24.45 -1.72 -12.02
CA LEU A 134 -24.49 -3.08 -11.48
C LEU A 134 -24.00 -3.10 -10.02
N LEU A 135 -22.92 -2.40 -9.72
CA LEU A 135 -22.42 -2.25 -8.35
C LEU A 135 -23.50 -1.66 -7.43
N GLN A 136 -24.21 -0.61 -7.89
CA GLN A 136 -25.33 -0.01 -7.14
C GLN A 136 -26.50 -0.96 -6.94
N LYS A 137 -26.86 -1.78 -7.94
CA LYS A 137 -27.97 -2.75 -7.87
C LYS A 137 -27.65 -3.95 -6.94
N VAL A 138 -26.36 -4.27 -6.81
CA VAL A 138 -25.90 -5.34 -5.89
C VAL A 138 -25.84 -4.86 -4.45
N SER A 139 -25.62 -3.57 -4.25
CA SER A 139 -25.52 -2.92 -2.97
C SER A 139 -26.91 -2.56 -2.43
N MET A 140 -27.21 -2.91 -1.18
CA MET A 140 -28.51 -2.66 -0.53
C MET A 140 -28.29 -2.07 0.86
N GLU A 141 -29.28 -1.34 1.37
CA GLU A 141 -29.23 -0.71 2.71
C GLU A 141 -28.84 -1.70 3.83
N LYS A 142 -29.42 -2.91 3.80
CA LYS A 142 -29.14 -3.96 4.79
C LYS A 142 -27.83 -4.71 4.51
N ASN A 143 -27.28 -4.60 3.29
CA ASN A 143 -26.06 -5.30 2.83
C ASN A 143 -25.19 -4.32 2.08
N ARG A 144 -24.73 -3.27 2.77
CA ARG A 144 -23.80 -2.31 2.20
C ARG A 144 -22.54 -2.99 1.72
N LEU A 145 -22.07 -2.61 0.54
CA LEU A 145 -20.87 -3.17 -0.06
C LEU A 145 -19.65 -2.30 0.25
N ILE A 146 -18.52 -2.93 0.51
CA ILE A 146 -17.23 -2.24 0.63
C ILE A 146 -16.46 -2.44 -0.66
N VAL A 147 -15.97 -1.36 -1.25
CA VAL A 147 -15.14 -1.38 -2.45
C VAL A 147 -13.76 -0.81 -2.10
N VAL A 148 -12.75 -1.66 -2.11
CA VAL A 148 -11.37 -1.28 -1.86
C VAL A 148 -10.66 -1.06 -3.20
N LEU A 149 -10.13 0.13 -3.39
CA LEU A 149 -9.32 0.52 -4.55
C LEU A 149 -7.87 0.70 -4.06
N ASP A 150 -7.06 -0.34 -4.23
CA ASP A 150 -5.66 -0.32 -3.82
C ASP A 150 -4.78 0.33 -4.89
N GLU A 151 -3.72 1.03 -4.45
CA GLU A 151 -2.84 1.86 -5.30
C GLU A 151 -3.62 2.88 -6.16
N PHE A 152 -4.57 3.57 -5.51
CA PHE A 152 -5.54 4.46 -6.18
C PHE A 152 -4.87 5.63 -6.92
N GLN A 153 -3.66 6.04 -6.58
CA GLN A 153 -2.92 7.07 -7.32
C GLN A 153 -2.70 6.74 -8.81
N GLU A 154 -2.80 5.47 -9.19
CA GLU A 154 -2.66 5.05 -10.59
C GLU A 154 -3.82 5.51 -11.49
N ILE A 155 -4.92 6.03 -10.90
CA ILE A 155 -6.04 6.64 -11.66
C ILE A 155 -5.57 7.80 -12.54
N ASP A 156 -4.55 8.54 -12.11
CA ASP A 156 -3.97 9.66 -12.87
C ASP A 156 -3.35 9.21 -14.21
N GLY A 157 -2.99 7.93 -14.33
CA GLY A 157 -2.49 7.34 -15.57
C GLY A 157 -3.54 7.22 -16.69
N ILE A 158 -4.84 7.36 -16.38
CA ILE A 158 -5.94 7.20 -17.32
C ILE A 158 -6.66 8.54 -17.48
N LYS A 159 -6.47 9.19 -18.61
CA LYS A 159 -6.97 10.55 -18.86
C LYS A 159 -8.48 10.69 -18.65
N GLY A 160 -8.87 11.54 -17.70
CA GLY A 160 -10.27 11.90 -17.44
C GLY A 160 -11.07 10.86 -16.65
N PHE A 161 -10.46 9.71 -16.32
CA PHE A 161 -11.11 8.65 -15.58
C PHE A 161 -11.48 9.09 -14.16
N ASP A 162 -10.65 9.90 -13.52
CA ASP A 162 -10.89 10.49 -12.22
C ASP A 162 -12.21 11.25 -12.16
N LYS A 163 -12.49 12.08 -13.16
CA LYS A 163 -13.73 12.86 -13.26
C LYS A 163 -14.96 11.98 -13.48
N GLN A 164 -14.86 11.03 -14.40
CA GLN A 164 -15.93 10.11 -14.71
C GLN A 164 -16.30 9.26 -13.50
N LEU A 165 -15.29 8.63 -12.88
CA LEU A 165 -15.49 7.77 -11.73
C LEU A 165 -16.12 8.56 -10.57
N ARG A 166 -15.59 9.76 -10.29
CA ARG A 166 -16.10 10.62 -9.22
C ARG A 166 -17.54 11.05 -9.44
N SER A 167 -17.93 11.40 -10.67
CA SER A 167 -19.29 11.82 -11.00
C SER A 167 -20.32 10.72 -10.74
N ILE A 168 -19.93 9.46 -10.94
CA ILE A 168 -20.82 8.32 -10.66
C ILE A 168 -20.81 8.00 -9.16
N MET A 169 -19.65 7.90 -8.53
CA MET A 169 -19.54 7.54 -7.11
C MET A 169 -20.32 8.46 -6.18
N GLN A 170 -20.41 9.75 -6.50
CA GLN A 170 -21.12 10.74 -5.65
C GLN A 170 -22.64 10.52 -5.58
N THR A 171 -23.20 9.81 -6.54
CA THR A 171 -24.64 9.54 -6.59
C THR A 171 -25.00 8.17 -6.05
N GLN A 172 -24.01 7.33 -5.78
CA GLN A 172 -24.21 5.98 -5.28
C GLN A 172 -24.52 5.95 -3.79
N GLN A 173 -25.36 5.02 -3.39
CA GLN A 173 -25.80 4.80 -2.01
C GLN A 173 -25.42 3.39 -1.56
N HIS A 174 -25.26 3.22 -0.23
CA HIS A 174 -24.98 1.91 0.39
C HIS A 174 -23.66 1.28 -0.04
N ILE A 175 -22.69 2.11 -0.47
CA ILE A 175 -21.34 1.68 -0.84
C ILE A 175 -20.33 2.48 -0.03
N ASN A 176 -19.42 1.79 0.66
CA ASN A 176 -18.26 2.43 1.25
C ASN A 176 -17.05 2.21 0.35
N TYR A 177 -16.44 3.29 -0.09
CA TYR A 177 -15.19 3.25 -0.82
C TYR A 177 -14.00 3.37 0.15
N VAL A 178 -12.99 2.53 -0.08
CA VAL A 178 -11.71 2.55 0.63
C VAL A 178 -10.61 2.77 -0.40
N PHE A 179 -9.97 3.92 -0.34
CA PHE A 179 -8.89 4.29 -1.25
C PHE A 179 -7.55 4.10 -0.54
N LEU A 180 -6.71 3.21 -1.04
CA LEU A 180 -5.37 2.98 -0.51
C LEU A 180 -4.35 3.54 -1.50
N GLY A 181 -3.33 4.22 -1.00
CA GLY A 181 -2.26 4.73 -1.84
C GLY A 181 -0.91 4.76 -1.13
N SER A 182 0.13 4.41 -1.90
CA SER A 182 1.50 4.34 -1.41
C SER A 182 2.36 5.55 -1.81
N GLN A 183 1.89 6.36 -2.76
CA GLN A 183 2.57 7.58 -3.20
C GLN A 183 1.88 8.80 -2.57
N GLU A 184 2.35 9.22 -1.40
CA GLU A 184 1.72 10.26 -0.58
C GLU A 184 1.43 11.54 -1.36
N SER A 185 2.41 12.07 -2.08
CA SER A 185 2.26 13.31 -2.86
C SER A 185 1.23 13.23 -3.98
N MET A 186 1.03 12.04 -4.58
CA MET A 186 -0.01 11.82 -5.58
C MET A 186 -1.39 11.71 -4.91
N MET A 187 -1.51 10.96 -3.82
CA MET A 187 -2.73 10.86 -3.05
C MET A 187 -3.18 12.22 -2.50
N GLU A 188 -2.23 13.04 -1.98
CA GLU A 188 -2.51 14.43 -1.60
C GLU A 188 -3.01 15.26 -2.78
N SER A 189 -2.43 15.04 -3.96
CA SER A 189 -2.90 15.71 -5.19
C SER A 189 -4.34 15.36 -5.53
N ILE A 190 -4.74 14.13 -5.30
CA ILE A 190 -6.08 13.61 -5.60
C ILE A 190 -7.09 14.04 -4.53
N PHE A 191 -6.78 13.92 -3.23
CA PHE A 191 -7.78 14.09 -2.17
C PHE A 191 -7.70 15.42 -1.41
N GLU A 192 -6.59 16.16 -1.48
CA GLU A 192 -6.41 17.39 -0.71
C GLU A 192 -6.32 18.66 -1.56
N LYS A 193 -6.13 18.56 -2.88
CA LYS A 193 -6.15 19.72 -3.76
C LYS A 193 -7.57 20.13 -4.15
N LYS A 194 -7.95 21.40 -3.92
CA LYS A 194 -9.29 21.94 -4.20
C LYS A 194 -9.77 21.75 -5.64
N LYS A 195 -8.86 21.64 -6.61
CA LYS A 195 -9.21 21.45 -8.03
C LYS A 195 -9.41 19.99 -8.42
N SER A 196 -9.11 19.05 -7.55
CA SER A 196 -9.27 17.63 -7.81
C SER A 196 -10.75 17.22 -7.71
N PRO A 197 -11.22 16.32 -8.57
CA PRO A 197 -12.57 15.77 -8.47
C PRO A 197 -12.82 15.07 -7.13
N PHE A 198 -11.82 14.42 -6.55
CA PHE A 198 -11.92 13.70 -5.29
C PHE A 198 -11.62 14.55 -4.04
N TYR A 199 -11.52 15.87 -4.18
CA TYR A 199 -11.28 16.75 -3.04
C TYR A 199 -12.26 16.49 -1.90
N HIS A 200 -11.73 16.10 -0.73
CA HIS A 200 -12.50 15.75 0.47
C HIS A 200 -13.56 14.65 0.28
N PHE A 201 -13.35 13.71 -0.64
CA PHE A 201 -14.32 12.64 -0.91
C PHE A 201 -14.28 11.48 0.12
N GLY A 202 -13.46 11.52 1.13
CA GLY A 202 -13.40 10.51 2.19
C GLY A 202 -12.67 11.04 3.41
N GLN A 203 -12.77 10.28 4.50
CA GLN A 203 -12.01 10.56 5.71
C GLN A 203 -10.56 10.15 5.50
N LEU A 204 -9.66 11.13 5.63
CA LEU A 204 -8.24 10.93 5.42
C LEU A 204 -7.60 10.33 6.68
N MET A 205 -6.88 9.25 6.49
CA MET A 205 -6.03 8.63 7.50
C MET A 205 -4.61 8.47 6.96
N ARG A 206 -3.63 8.94 7.71
CA ARG A 206 -2.21 8.71 7.40
C ARG A 206 -1.69 7.61 8.32
N LEU A 207 -1.21 6.52 7.73
CA LEU A 207 -0.66 5.41 8.50
C LEU A 207 0.83 5.65 8.74
N ALA A 208 1.19 5.88 9.98
CA ALA A 208 2.56 6.07 10.43
C ALA A 208 3.30 4.73 10.64
N LYS A 209 4.58 4.80 11.01
CA LYS A 209 5.32 3.65 11.54
C LYS A 209 4.60 3.09 12.76
N ILE A 210 4.90 1.84 13.10
CA ILE A 210 4.35 1.22 14.33
C ILE A 210 4.96 1.94 15.54
N PRO A 211 4.18 2.29 16.57
CA PRO A 211 4.69 2.90 17.79
C PRO A 211 5.79 2.03 18.41
N TYR A 212 6.84 2.68 18.95
CA TYR A 212 8.03 1.98 19.44
C TYR A 212 7.70 0.93 20.50
N GLU A 213 6.90 1.28 21.51
CA GLU A 213 6.58 0.37 22.62
C GLU A 213 5.78 -0.85 22.16
N ASP A 214 4.80 -0.64 21.29
CA ASP A 214 3.98 -1.72 20.73
C ASP A 214 4.84 -2.68 19.88
N PHE A 215 5.76 -2.11 19.10
CA PHE A 215 6.63 -2.93 18.25
C PHE A 215 7.74 -3.62 19.06
N LYS A 216 8.27 -2.94 20.11
CA LYS A 216 9.24 -3.54 21.04
C LYS A 216 8.64 -4.76 21.73
N GLN A 217 7.43 -4.63 22.26
CA GLN A 217 6.75 -5.76 22.88
C GLN A 217 6.60 -6.93 21.89
N TYR A 218 6.12 -6.67 20.67
CA TYR A 218 5.93 -7.71 19.66
C TYR A 218 7.23 -8.46 19.32
N VAL A 219 8.35 -7.75 19.17
CA VAL A 219 9.65 -8.38 18.84
C VAL A 219 10.23 -9.08 20.06
N ALA A 220 10.16 -8.46 21.24
CA ALA A 220 10.71 -9.01 22.49
C ALA A 220 10.04 -10.33 22.91
N GLU A 221 8.74 -10.46 22.74
CA GLU A 221 8.02 -11.73 22.99
C GLU A 221 8.49 -12.89 22.12
N ARG A 222 9.15 -12.62 20.99
CA ARG A 222 9.59 -13.61 20.00
C ARG A 222 11.10 -13.85 19.97
N LEU A 223 11.85 -12.86 20.43
CA LEU A 223 13.31 -12.92 20.58
C LEU A 223 13.69 -12.64 22.05
N ASN A 224 14.06 -11.42 22.38
CA ASN A 224 14.24 -10.88 23.73
C ASN A 224 14.25 -9.35 23.68
N GLU A 225 14.29 -8.67 24.85
CA GLU A 225 14.24 -7.21 24.91
C GLU A 225 15.44 -6.51 24.27
N GLU A 226 16.64 -7.01 24.51
CA GLU A 226 17.89 -6.44 23.98
C GLU A 226 17.90 -6.45 22.45
N LEU A 227 17.63 -7.59 21.85
CA LEU A 227 17.52 -7.73 20.39
C LEU A 227 16.39 -6.88 19.81
N ALA A 228 15.28 -6.77 20.52
CA ALA A 228 14.16 -5.90 20.08
C ALA A 228 14.58 -4.43 20.01
N GLU A 229 15.29 -3.93 21.03
CA GLU A 229 15.80 -2.55 21.06
C GLU A 229 16.78 -2.29 19.92
N GLU A 230 17.75 -3.19 19.72
CA GLU A 230 18.72 -3.05 18.65
C GLU A 230 18.09 -3.09 17.25
N ILE A 231 17.16 -4.01 17.01
CA ILE A 231 16.43 -4.14 15.75
C ILE A 231 15.63 -2.86 15.47
N LEU A 232 14.91 -2.35 16.47
CA LEU A 232 14.09 -1.15 16.30
C LEU A 232 14.92 0.12 16.14
N ALA A 233 16.07 0.20 16.81
CA ALA A 233 17.02 1.29 16.63
C ALA A 233 17.58 1.30 15.19
N PHE A 234 17.93 0.13 14.65
CA PHE A 234 18.44 0.00 13.29
C PHE A 234 17.38 0.33 12.23
N THR A 235 16.15 -0.19 12.38
CA THR A 235 15.08 -0.04 11.39
C THR A 235 14.23 1.21 11.58
N ASN A 236 14.42 1.93 12.69
CA ASN A 236 13.58 3.07 13.08
C ASN A 236 12.09 2.71 13.05
N CYS A 237 11.71 1.55 13.59
CA CYS A 237 10.33 1.03 13.66
C CYS A 237 9.63 0.90 12.29
N HIS A 238 10.37 0.72 11.21
CA HIS A 238 9.78 0.52 9.89
C HIS A 238 9.13 -0.86 9.80
N PRO A 239 7.81 -0.99 9.55
CA PRO A 239 7.09 -2.26 9.69
C PRO A 239 7.70 -3.43 8.91
N TYR A 240 8.06 -3.19 7.67
CA TYR A 240 8.60 -4.24 6.79
C TYR A 240 10.03 -4.65 7.15
N TYR A 241 10.91 -3.67 7.32
CA TYR A 241 12.34 -3.96 7.54
C TYR A 241 12.60 -4.50 8.95
N THR A 242 11.79 -4.11 9.93
CA THR A 242 11.84 -4.71 11.27
C THR A 242 11.49 -6.19 11.21
N GLN A 243 10.42 -6.57 10.51
CA GLN A 243 10.06 -7.99 10.32
C GLN A 243 11.14 -8.75 9.55
N GLN A 244 11.77 -8.13 8.56
CA GLN A 244 12.78 -8.75 7.73
C GLN A 244 14.06 -9.08 8.52
N ILE A 245 14.59 -8.10 9.29
CA ILE A 245 15.79 -8.34 10.10
C ILE A 245 15.48 -9.24 11.30
N ALA A 246 14.31 -9.10 11.93
CA ALA A 246 13.91 -9.97 13.03
C ALA A 246 13.76 -11.43 12.59
N ALA A 247 13.25 -11.66 11.37
CA ALA A 247 13.23 -13.02 10.79
C ALA A 247 14.64 -13.58 10.61
N GLN A 248 15.57 -12.77 10.09
CA GLN A 248 16.95 -13.21 9.89
C GLN A 248 17.66 -13.50 11.23
N VAL A 249 17.44 -12.64 12.25
CA VAL A 249 17.98 -12.85 13.60
C VAL A 249 17.39 -14.12 14.22
N TRP A 250 16.08 -14.34 14.05
CA TRP A 250 15.43 -15.55 14.55
C TRP A 250 16.00 -16.82 13.93
N ASP A 251 16.29 -16.81 12.63
CA ASP A 251 16.91 -17.94 11.93
C ASP A 251 18.35 -18.19 12.43
N LEU A 252 19.15 -17.13 12.64
CA LEU A 252 20.50 -17.23 13.22
C LEU A 252 20.47 -17.90 14.59
N VAL A 253 19.56 -17.51 15.47
CA VAL A 253 19.46 -18.06 16.83
C VAL A 253 18.93 -19.50 16.82
N ASN A 254 17.85 -19.77 16.08
CA ASN A 254 17.10 -21.02 16.24
C ASN A 254 17.54 -22.14 15.29
N TYR A 255 18.10 -21.81 14.13
CA TYR A 255 18.57 -22.82 13.17
C TYR A 255 20.09 -22.92 13.10
N GLU A 256 20.80 -21.79 13.26
CA GLU A 256 22.25 -21.77 13.14
C GLU A 256 22.96 -21.79 14.50
N HIS A 257 22.20 -21.61 15.59
CA HIS A 257 22.68 -21.58 16.97
C HIS A 257 23.77 -20.52 17.23
N GLU A 258 23.63 -19.37 16.58
CA GLU A 258 24.50 -18.23 16.79
C GLU A 258 24.09 -17.47 18.05
N GLU A 259 25.08 -16.98 18.81
CA GLU A 259 24.86 -16.31 20.09
C GLU A 259 25.35 -14.86 20.12
N THR A 260 26.25 -14.49 19.22
CA THR A 260 26.91 -13.16 19.23
C THR A 260 26.83 -12.48 17.89
N ASP A 261 26.89 -11.14 17.93
CA ASP A 261 26.92 -10.29 16.75
C ASP A 261 25.71 -10.51 15.81
N LEU A 262 24.54 -10.81 16.39
CA LEU A 262 23.36 -11.24 15.63
C LEU A 262 22.87 -10.15 14.69
N ILE A 263 22.77 -8.90 15.14
CA ILE A 263 22.29 -7.77 14.31
C ILE A 263 23.31 -7.42 13.21
N PRO A 264 24.62 -7.29 13.48
CA PRO A 264 25.62 -7.13 12.43
C PRO A 264 25.58 -8.24 11.38
N LYS A 265 25.56 -9.52 11.80
CA LYS A 265 25.49 -10.68 10.89
C LYS A 265 24.22 -10.68 10.04
N ALA A 266 23.06 -10.45 10.66
CA ALA A 266 21.78 -10.35 9.95
C ALA A 266 21.77 -9.20 8.93
N THR A 267 22.31 -8.05 9.32
CA THR A 267 22.40 -6.87 8.45
C THR A 267 23.33 -7.15 7.26
N GLU A 268 24.52 -7.70 7.50
CA GLU A 268 25.49 -8.03 6.45
C GLU A 268 24.89 -9.03 5.43
N ARG A 269 24.18 -10.06 5.90
CA ARG A 269 23.50 -11.02 5.03
C ARG A 269 22.46 -10.35 4.14
N LEU A 270 21.62 -9.49 4.71
CA LEU A 270 20.57 -8.79 3.97
C LEU A 270 21.16 -7.78 2.98
N VAL A 271 22.21 -7.05 3.36
CA VAL A 271 22.95 -6.16 2.45
C VAL A 271 23.58 -6.95 1.30
N THR A 272 24.24 -8.06 1.60
CA THR A 272 24.87 -8.93 0.59
C THR A 272 23.86 -9.55 -0.36
N LEU A 273 22.71 -9.98 0.16
CA LEU A 273 21.61 -10.53 -0.64
C LEU A 273 21.09 -9.52 -1.70
N HIS A 274 21.10 -8.24 -1.36
CA HIS A 274 20.59 -7.15 -2.22
C HIS A 274 21.69 -6.34 -2.91
N ASP A 275 22.95 -6.74 -2.79
CA ASP A 275 24.11 -5.96 -3.26
C ASP A 275 24.01 -5.53 -4.72
N LEU A 276 23.74 -6.47 -5.62
CA LEU A 276 23.57 -6.18 -7.06
C LEU A 276 22.40 -5.25 -7.35
N ASP A 277 21.30 -5.36 -6.60
CA ASP A 277 20.14 -4.50 -6.78
C ASP A 277 20.44 -3.09 -6.27
N PHE A 278 21.15 -2.97 -5.14
CA PHE A 278 21.62 -1.69 -4.59
C PHE A 278 22.62 -1.01 -5.52
N GLU A 279 23.57 -1.77 -6.10
CA GLU A 279 24.50 -1.22 -7.08
C GLU A 279 23.78 -0.69 -8.34
N ARG A 280 22.86 -1.46 -8.91
CA ARG A 280 22.04 -1.01 -10.05
C ARG A 280 21.22 0.23 -9.70
N LEU A 281 20.62 0.25 -8.53
CA LEU A 281 19.88 1.40 -8.04
C LEU A 281 20.79 2.61 -7.90
N TRP A 282 21.97 2.45 -7.32
CA TRP A 282 22.96 3.49 -7.16
C TRP A 282 23.43 4.09 -8.50
N LEU A 283 23.65 3.24 -9.48
CA LEU A 283 24.04 3.66 -10.82
C LEU A 283 22.97 4.50 -11.53
N ASN A 284 21.70 4.31 -11.22
CA ASN A 284 20.60 5.10 -11.78
C ASN A 284 20.46 6.51 -11.19
N PHE A 285 21.10 6.79 -10.05
CA PHE A 285 21.10 8.13 -9.46
C PHE A 285 22.16 9.03 -10.11
N ASN A 286 21.79 10.30 -10.35
CA ASN A 286 22.76 11.30 -10.77
C ASN A 286 23.66 11.73 -9.59
N LYS A 287 24.73 12.49 -9.89
CA LYS A 287 25.71 12.92 -8.88
C LYS A 287 25.08 13.69 -7.70
N SER A 288 24.10 14.54 -7.97
CA SER A 288 23.42 15.31 -6.93
C SER A 288 22.51 14.46 -6.05
N ASP A 289 21.78 13.50 -6.66
CA ASP A 289 20.97 12.53 -5.92
C ASP A 289 21.85 11.70 -4.97
N ARG A 290 22.96 11.15 -5.50
CA ARG A 290 23.92 10.34 -4.71
C ARG A 290 24.46 11.11 -3.52
N ARG A 291 24.84 12.38 -3.72
CA ARG A 291 25.36 13.21 -2.64
C ARG A 291 24.33 13.44 -1.53
N VAL A 292 23.06 13.70 -1.87
CA VAL A 292 21.98 13.84 -0.88
C VAL A 292 21.78 12.51 -0.13
N LEU A 293 21.81 11.37 -0.83
CA LEU A 293 21.69 10.04 -0.21
C LEU A 293 22.89 9.75 0.70
N GLN A 294 24.12 10.09 0.30
CA GLN A 294 25.31 9.94 1.16
C GLN A 294 25.20 10.77 2.45
N GLU A 295 24.71 12.02 2.36
CA GLU A 295 24.49 12.84 3.56
C GLU A 295 23.41 12.24 4.46
N LEU A 296 22.29 11.77 3.88
CA LEU A 296 21.24 11.07 4.63
C LEU A 296 21.73 9.77 5.27
N SER A 297 22.66 9.04 4.63
CA SER A 297 23.19 7.79 5.18
C SER A 297 24.07 7.99 6.42
N LYS A 298 24.85 9.07 6.46
CA LYS A 298 25.79 9.42 7.55
C LYS A 298 25.08 10.05 8.75
N SER A 299 23.92 10.66 8.53
CA SER A 299 23.29 11.48 9.55
C SER A 299 22.47 10.66 10.54
N VAL A 300 22.97 10.57 11.76
CA VAL A 300 22.15 10.35 12.95
C VAL A 300 21.70 11.74 13.41
N GLY A 301 20.58 12.25 12.84
CA GLY A 301 19.96 13.49 13.31
C GLY A 301 20.19 14.77 12.49
N ASN A 302 21.05 14.79 11.48
CA ASN A 302 21.28 16.01 10.68
C ASN A 302 20.25 16.17 9.55
N ASN A 303 19.71 17.37 9.43
CA ASN A 303 18.84 17.73 8.30
C ASN A 303 19.73 18.01 7.07
N PRO A 304 19.59 17.28 5.93
CA PRO A 304 20.39 17.55 4.73
C PRO A 304 20.20 18.96 4.16
N LEU A 305 19.15 19.67 4.58
CA LEU A 305 18.94 21.09 4.24
C LEU A 305 19.92 22.02 4.98
N SER A 306 20.62 21.54 6.01
CA SER A 306 21.65 22.31 6.74
C SER A 306 23.03 22.26 6.07
N ASP A 307 23.25 21.38 5.10
CA ASP A 307 24.48 21.33 4.32
C ASP A 307 24.57 22.54 3.37
N ARG A 308 25.52 23.42 3.64
CA ARG A 308 25.76 24.63 2.85
C ARG A 308 26.40 24.38 1.47
N SER A 309 26.70 23.13 1.15
CA SER A 309 27.35 22.77 -0.13
C SER A 309 26.41 22.81 -1.33
N PHE A 310 25.08 22.82 -1.10
CA PHE A 310 24.05 23.06 -2.10
C PHE A 310 23.11 24.19 -1.70
N PRO A 311 22.56 24.93 -2.70
CA PRO A 311 21.44 25.82 -2.42
C PRO A 311 20.28 24.99 -1.83
N THR A 312 19.66 25.49 -0.77
CA THR A 312 18.54 24.84 -0.07
C THR A 312 17.41 24.46 -1.02
N SER A 313 17.14 25.28 -2.04
CA SER A 313 16.12 25.01 -3.08
C SER A 313 16.45 23.78 -3.92
N THR A 314 17.73 23.57 -4.26
CA THR A 314 18.19 22.40 -5.04
C THR A 314 18.07 21.14 -4.21
N THR A 315 18.53 21.14 -2.97
CA THR A 315 18.41 20.01 -2.04
C THR A 315 16.94 19.63 -1.82
N PHE A 316 16.08 20.64 -1.62
CA PHE A 316 14.64 20.40 -1.47
C PHE A 316 14.00 19.76 -2.71
N SER A 317 14.39 20.19 -3.91
CA SER A 317 13.90 19.61 -5.16
C SER A 317 14.33 18.15 -5.33
N ILE A 318 15.59 17.83 -4.95
CA ILE A 318 16.10 16.45 -4.97
C ILE A 318 15.35 15.58 -3.95
N LEU A 319 15.21 16.06 -2.72
CA LEU A 319 14.45 15.33 -1.69
C LEU A 319 13.02 15.04 -2.14
N LYS A 320 12.33 16.03 -2.71
CA LYS A 320 10.98 15.85 -3.25
C LYS A 320 10.93 14.81 -4.39
N LYS A 321 11.93 14.80 -5.26
CA LYS A 321 12.07 13.78 -6.32
C LYS A 321 12.27 12.39 -5.71
N LEU A 322 13.21 12.23 -4.78
CA LEU A 322 13.53 10.96 -4.13
C LEU A 322 12.36 10.42 -3.30
N MET A 323 11.62 11.32 -2.64
CA MET A 323 10.37 10.95 -1.94
C MET A 323 9.31 10.43 -2.91
N ARG A 324 9.09 11.11 -4.04
CA ARG A 324 8.14 10.67 -5.05
C ARG A 324 8.51 9.30 -5.64
N GLN A 325 9.80 9.00 -5.71
CA GLN A 325 10.32 7.72 -6.17
C GLN A 325 10.33 6.64 -5.08
N GLY A 326 10.05 7.00 -3.81
CA GLY A 326 9.98 6.08 -2.68
C GLY A 326 11.33 5.71 -2.06
N TYR A 327 12.41 6.42 -2.38
CA TYR A 327 13.74 6.18 -1.80
C TYR A 327 13.99 6.94 -0.50
N VAL A 328 13.29 8.03 -0.31
CA VAL A 328 13.34 8.85 0.90
C VAL A 328 11.93 9.01 1.42
N ILE A 329 11.78 8.91 2.72
CA ILE A 329 10.53 9.23 3.43
C ILE A 329 10.76 10.43 4.34
N LYS A 330 9.69 11.12 4.67
CA LYS A 330 9.68 12.22 5.63
C LYS A 330 8.73 11.87 6.76
N THR A 331 9.30 11.56 7.90
CA THR A 331 8.59 11.49 9.17
C THR A 331 8.87 12.80 9.93
N ASP A 332 9.48 12.77 11.09
CA ASP A 332 9.99 13.96 11.77
C ASP A 332 11.19 14.57 11.02
N ARG A 333 11.90 13.74 10.31
CA ARG A 333 13.08 14.10 9.48
C ARG A 333 13.06 13.36 8.14
N TYR A 334 13.94 13.78 7.23
CA TYR A 334 14.19 13.02 6.00
C TYR A 334 15.07 11.82 6.30
N GLU A 335 14.69 10.64 5.81
CA GLU A 335 15.47 9.41 5.96
C GLU A 335 15.38 8.55 4.71
N ILE A 336 16.45 7.78 4.43
CA ILE A 336 16.40 6.73 3.41
C ILE A 336 15.41 5.68 3.90
N GLU A 337 14.46 5.32 3.05
CA GLU A 337 13.35 4.42 3.40
C GLU A 337 13.86 3.02 3.78
N ASP A 338 14.82 2.48 3.00
CA ASP A 338 15.40 1.16 3.20
C ASP A 338 16.67 1.26 4.09
N PRO A 339 16.68 0.71 5.32
CA PRO A 339 17.84 0.78 6.21
C PRO A 339 19.02 -0.07 5.71
N PHE A 340 18.78 -1.12 4.91
CA PHE A 340 19.86 -1.92 4.31
C PHE A 340 20.52 -1.17 3.15
N PHE A 341 19.73 -0.49 2.32
CA PHE A 341 20.27 0.42 1.31
C PHE A 341 21.00 1.59 1.95
N LYS A 342 20.49 2.15 3.04
CA LYS A 342 21.20 3.18 3.82
C LYS A 342 22.58 2.68 4.28
N ARG A 343 22.65 1.46 4.80
CA ARG A 343 23.89 0.83 5.23
C ARG A 343 24.85 0.62 4.06
N TRP A 344 24.34 0.11 2.95
CA TRP A 344 25.11 -0.08 1.72
C TRP A 344 25.70 1.24 1.19
N VAL A 345 24.92 2.34 1.15
CA VAL A 345 25.36 3.67 0.73
C VAL A 345 26.45 4.20 1.66
N MET A 346 26.35 3.95 2.96
CA MET A 346 27.34 4.38 3.94
C MET A 346 28.69 3.68 3.75
N GLU A 347 28.69 2.42 3.32
CA GLU A 347 29.90 1.60 3.17
C GLU A 347 30.54 1.71 1.78
N ARG A 348 29.74 1.82 0.73
CA ARG A 348 30.17 1.71 -0.68
C ARG A 348 29.77 2.89 -1.57
N GLY A 349 28.92 3.78 -1.10
CA GLY A 349 28.37 4.92 -1.82
C GLY A 349 29.30 6.13 -2.02
#